data_4d9b5ce2bfc0c868c7d401964625c51f
#
_entry.id   4d9b5ce2bfc0c868c7d401964625c51f
#
_cell.length_a   1.000
_cell.length_b   1.000
_cell.length_c   1.000
_cell.angle_alpha   90.00
_cell.angle_beta   90.00
_cell.angle_gamma   90.00
#
_symmetry.space_group_name_H-M   'P 1'
#
loop_
_entity.id
_entity.type
_entity.pdbx_description
1 polymer ?
#
loop_
_entity_poly.entity_id
_entity_poly.type
_entity_poly.pdbx_seq_one_letter_code
_entity_poly.pdbx_strand_id
1 'polypeptide(L)'
;MSKTAQQVRPEDLIDVADFMERVVGAYNQGIGEQELPADLPTSVSFIAPGTGALRDFSYIAPEIPHFIAEKCVGCMECVVECPDTAILGKVVPKSQLSHELAKIDDPAERDMIASHFVATQKYYTIYERKGQEPGMFSIFVDPTKCKGCAECVEACGDHGALTMVAKDRQLIENYKKAFTFFKRLPPTPMEYIQEKVLADMMLADQALLYVGGAGSCAGCGEATALRMMLAATGFVYGKENIGIVAATGCNTVYTSTYPYNPYLVPWTNSLFENAPTDAMGIRARWDQMGWKHKRLWVLGGDGAMWDIGFQSLSRMLVSGMDIKVLVLDTQVYSNTGGQASTSTFLGQETKMSYIGAAVKGRTEPRKELGEIVMMHPEVFVAQTTPAHINHFYRAIMAANEYPGPAVVITYTTCQPEHGVGDNMAVHQAKLAVDSRAFPIFIYDPRKGERIRERLSLQGNPAVKDDWYVNPKTGEVIDFIYWARTEGRFAKHFDAQGNPDEIMLAANEERLRNWRRLQELAGLR
;
A
#
# COMPACT_ATOMS: atom_id res chain seq x y z
N MET A 1 29.62 23.75 -37.98
CA MET A 1 29.45 22.29 -37.96
C MET A 1 29.09 21.90 -36.55
N SER A 2 27.82 21.68 -36.30
CA SER A 2 27.30 21.22 -35.00
C SER A 2 27.75 19.78 -34.81
N LYS A 3 28.60 19.53 -33.81
CA LYS A 3 28.82 18.17 -33.32
C LYS A 3 27.49 17.72 -32.74
N THR A 4 26.85 16.76 -33.39
CA THR A 4 25.72 16.02 -32.86
C THR A 4 26.13 15.55 -31.47
N ALA A 5 25.46 16.05 -30.44
CA ALA A 5 25.61 15.53 -29.09
C ALA A 5 25.31 14.03 -29.18
N GLN A 6 26.32 13.19 -28.95
CA GLN A 6 26.12 11.76 -28.79
C GLN A 6 25.04 11.59 -27.72
N GLN A 7 23.98 10.91 -28.07
CA GLN A 7 22.90 10.60 -27.12
C GLN A 7 23.50 9.68 -26.04
N VAL A 8 23.89 10.26 -24.92
CA VAL A 8 24.41 9.51 -23.76
C VAL A 8 23.26 8.67 -23.24
N ARG A 9 23.40 7.35 -23.22
CA ARG A 9 22.41 6.45 -22.70
C ARG A 9 22.53 6.37 -21.19
N PRO A 10 21.43 6.13 -20.43
CA PRO A 10 21.50 6.01 -18.96
C PRO A 10 22.51 4.98 -18.47
N GLU A 11 22.64 3.86 -19.19
CA GLU A 11 23.65 2.82 -18.92
C GLU A 11 25.10 3.29 -19.09
N ASP A 12 25.32 4.38 -19.82
CA ASP A 12 26.64 4.97 -20.02
C ASP A 12 27.02 5.97 -18.90
N LEU A 13 26.02 6.34 -18.05
CA LEU A 13 26.19 7.32 -16.97
C LEU A 13 26.34 6.69 -15.58
N ILE A 14 25.73 5.53 -15.39
CA ILE A 14 25.60 4.91 -14.06
C ILE A 14 25.93 3.43 -14.17
N ASP A 15 27.03 3.03 -13.54
CA ASP A 15 27.37 1.63 -13.34
C ASP A 15 26.65 1.13 -12.07
N VAL A 16 25.58 0.34 -12.27
CA VAL A 16 24.80 -0.21 -11.16
C VAL A 16 25.61 -1.25 -10.38
N ALA A 17 26.46 -2.03 -11.02
CA ALA A 17 27.30 -3.02 -10.34
C ALA A 17 28.31 -2.34 -9.42
N ASP A 18 28.97 -1.29 -9.89
CA ASP A 18 29.87 -0.46 -9.10
C ASP A 18 29.13 0.23 -7.93
N PHE A 19 27.94 0.76 -8.16
CA PHE A 19 27.10 1.33 -7.09
C PHE A 19 26.78 0.28 -6.00
N MET A 20 26.44 -0.94 -6.41
CA MET A 20 26.15 -2.04 -5.48
C MET A 20 27.37 -2.43 -4.64
N GLU A 21 28.54 -2.48 -5.27
CA GLU A 21 29.79 -2.84 -4.57
C GLU A 21 30.28 -1.72 -3.64
N ARG A 22 30.49 -0.53 -4.19
CA ARG A 22 31.13 0.59 -3.46
C ARG A 22 30.19 1.32 -2.53
N VAL A 23 28.93 1.51 -2.91
CA VAL A 23 27.99 2.28 -2.07
C VAL A 23 27.24 1.34 -1.13
N VAL A 24 26.47 0.38 -1.68
CA VAL A 24 25.65 -0.52 -0.85
C VAL A 24 26.53 -1.40 0.02
N GLY A 25 27.64 -1.91 -0.53
CA GLY A 25 28.62 -2.71 0.21
C GLY A 25 29.21 -1.97 1.41
N ALA A 26 29.57 -0.69 1.25
CA ALA A 26 30.09 0.14 2.33
C ALA A 26 29.04 0.37 3.43
N TYR A 27 27.78 0.66 3.05
CA TYR A 27 26.70 0.81 4.02
C TYR A 27 26.39 -0.48 4.78
N ASN A 28 26.41 -1.62 4.11
CA ASN A 28 26.22 -2.93 4.77
C ASN A 28 27.35 -3.26 5.77
N GLN A 29 28.53 -2.69 5.57
CA GLN A 29 29.67 -2.82 6.49
C GLN A 29 29.68 -1.77 7.60
N GLY A 30 28.75 -0.81 7.59
CA GLY A 30 28.67 0.27 8.57
C GLY A 30 29.67 1.40 8.37
N ILE A 31 30.34 1.48 7.22
CA ILE A 31 31.35 2.49 6.87
C ILE A 31 30.90 3.43 5.75
N GLY A 32 29.62 3.39 5.38
CA GLY A 32 29.08 4.14 4.23
C GLY A 32 29.33 5.65 4.29
N GLU A 33 29.24 6.26 5.48
CA GLU A 33 29.46 7.69 5.61
C GLU A 33 30.93 8.11 5.43
N GLN A 34 31.88 7.22 5.66
CA GLN A 34 33.29 7.46 5.49
C GLN A 34 33.81 7.14 4.08
N GLU A 35 33.16 6.17 3.43
CA GLU A 35 33.65 5.57 2.17
C GLU A 35 32.78 5.92 0.95
N LEU A 36 31.92 6.93 1.03
CA LEU A 36 31.10 7.37 -0.12
C LEU A 36 31.99 7.91 -1.24
N PRO A 37 31.85 7.39 -2.48
CA PRO A 37 32.60 7.89 -3.61
C PRO A 37 32.11 9.28 -4.03
N ALA A 38 33.05 10.15 -4.40
CA ALA A 38 32.75 11.47 -5.00
C ALA A 38 32.57 11.31 -6.53
N ASP A 39 31.48 10.73 -6.95
CA ASP A 39 31.17 10.43 -8.34
C ASP A 39 29.81 11.02 -8.80
N LEU A 40 29.46 10.82 -10.08
CA LEU A 40 28.21 11.32 -10.63
C LEU A 40 26.97 10.72 -9.98
N PRO A 41 26.86 9.40 -9.77
CA PRO A 41 25.70 8.81 -9.09
C PRO A 41 25.45 9.42 -7.70
N THR A 42 26.49 9.58 -6.90
CA THR A 42 26.38 10.18 -5.56
C THR A 42 26.00 11.65 -5.64
N SER A 43 26.59 12.42 -6.58
CA SER A 43 26.31 13.87 -6.73
C SER A 43 24.87 14.17 -7.17
N VAL A 44 24.20 13.25 -7.88
CA VAL A 44 22.81 13.40 -8.31
C VAL A 44 21.83 12.63 -7.41
N SER A 45 22.30 12.14 -6.26
CA SER A 45 21.49 11.35 -5.31
C SER A 45 20.82 10.13 -5.95
N PHE A 46 21.52 9.45 -6.86
CA PHE A 46 21.03 8.23 -7.48
C PHE A 46 20.91 7.11 -6.46
N ILE A 47 19.82 6.37 -6.50
CA ILE A 47 19.60 5.15 -5.72
C ILE A 47 19.16 4.06 -6.71
N ALA A 48 19.95 3.00 -6.85
CA ALA A 48 19.64 1.93 -7.77
C ALA A 48 18.32 1.23 -7.40
N PRO A 49 17.49 0.83 -8.38
CA PRO A 49 16.22 0.15 -8.13
C PRO A 49 16.44 -1.20 -7.46
N GLY A 50 15.54 -1.58 -6.53
CA GLY A 50 15.55 -2.90 -5.90
C GLY A 50 16.63 -3.12 -4.84
N THR A 51 17.45 -2.12 -4.51
CA THR A 51 18.50 -2.24 -3.47
C THR A 51 17.95 -2.50 -2.08
N GLY A 52 16.67 -2.20 -1.82
CA GLY A 52 15.96 -2.58 -0.60
C GLY A 52 16.03 -4.10 -0.32
N ALA A 53 16.10 -4.93 -1.37
CA ALA A 53 16.23 -6.37 -1.22
C ALA A 53 17.51 -6.82 -0.47
N LEU A 54 18.53 -5.97 -0.42
CA LEU A 54 19.80 -6.24 0.28
C LEU A 54 19.77 -5.86 1.76
N ARG A 55 18.75 -5.15 2.21
CA ARG A 55 18.62 -4.73 3.61
C ARG A 55 18.11 -5.88 4.47
N ASP A 56 18.72 -6.08 5.63
CA ASP A 56 18.36 -7.12 6.59
C ASP A 56 17.70 -6.53 7.83
N PHE A 57 16.44 -6.89 8.08
CA PHE A 57 15.65 -6.51 9.24
C PHE A 57 15.40 -7.67 10.21
N SER A 58 16.10 -8.81 10.03
CA SER A 58 15.88 -10.02 10.84
C SER A 58 16.02 -9.78 12.36
N TYR A 59 16.73 -8.72 12.74
CA TYR A 59 17.01 -8.37 14.14
C TYR A 59 15.96 -7.45 14.80
N ILE A 60 15.01 -6.86 14.03
CA ILE A 60 14.12 -5.81 14.54
C ILE A 60 13.08 -6.35 15.53
N ALA A 61 12.43 -7.47 15.21
CA ALA A 61 11.36 -8.01 16.05
C ALA A 61 11.77 -9.35 16.68
N PRO A 62 11.29 -9.66 17.90
CA PRO A 62 11.57 -10.94 18.56
C PRO A 62 10.79 -12.12 17.97
N GLU A 63 9.73 -11.86 17.22
CA GLU A 63 8.83 -12.87 16.66
C GLU A 63 8.75 -12.80 15.13
N ILE A 64 8.31 -13.92 14.54
CA ILE A 64 8.09 -14.06 13.09
C ILE A 64 6.85 -14.93 12.84
N PRO A 65 6.06 -14.69 11.76
CA PRO A 65 4.92 -15.56 11.45
C PRO A 65 5.39 -16.96 11.05
N HIS A 66 4.76 -17.96 11.64
CA HIS A 66 4.92 -19.37 11.31
C HIS A 66 3.75 -19.86 10.46
N PHE A 67 4.05 -20.47 9.34
CA PHE A 67 3.07 -20.98 8.38
C PHE A 67 2.67 -22.42 8.68
N ILE A 68 1.37 -22.66 8.83
CA ILE A 68 0.73 -23.96 9.08
C ILE A 68 0.00 -24.35 7.80
N ALA A 69 0.70 -25.05 6.91
CA ALA A 69 0.26 -25.29 5.54
C ALA A 69 -1.12 -26.01 5.44
N GLU A 70 -1.36 -27.01 6.30
CA GLU A 70 -2.60 -27.79 6.32
C GLU A 70 -3.87 -27.00 6.67
N LYS A 71 -3.72 -25.82 7.27
CA LYS A 71 -4.83 -24.90 7.55
C LYS A 71 -5.05 -23.86 6.44
N CYS A 72 -4.13 -23.77 5.49
CA CYS A 72 -4.14 -22.70 4.50
C CYS A 72 -5.11 -23.03 3.35
N VAL A 73 -5.96 -22.07 3.01
CA VAL A 73 -6.93 -22.15 1.90
C VAL A 73 -6.44 -21.50 0.61
N GLY A 74 -5.29 -20.80 0.64
CA GLY A 74 -4.73 -20.12 -0.52
C GLY A 74 -5.44 -18.81 -0.91
N CYS A 75 -6.01 -18.08 0.06
CA CYS A 75 -6.69 -16.80 -0.20
C CYS A 75 -5.74 -15.67 -0.60
N MET A 76 -4.47 -15.73 -0.18
CA MET A 76 -3.43 -14.72 -0.43
C MET A 76 -3.59 -13.40 0.36
N GLU A 77 -4.55 -13.26 1.26
CA GLU A 77 -4.76 -12.04 2.03
C GLU A 77 -3.53 -11.63 2.84
N CYS A 78 -2.86 -12.59 3.49
CA CYS A 78 -1.61 -12.33 4.22
C CYS A 78 -0.48 -11.79 3.31
N VAL A 79 -0.47 -12.15 2.03
CA VAL A 79 0.47 -11.61 1.04
C VAL A 79 0.08 -10.19 0.64
N VAL A 80 -1.22 -9.94 0.42
CA VAL A 80 -1.73 -8.61 0.06
C VAL A 80 -1.47 -7.60 1.17
N GLU A 81 -1.73 -7.97 2.42
CA GLU A 81 -1.67 -7.06 3.56
C GLU A 81 -0.25 -6.88 4.15
N CYS A 82 0.74 -7.65 3.70
CA CYS A 82 2.11 -7.47 4.18
C CYS A 82 2.74 -6.18 3.65
N PRO A 83 3.03 -5.15 4.48
CA PRO A 83 3.58 -3.88 4.01
C PRO A 83 5.01 -4.00 3.47
N ASP A 84 5.74 -5.02 3.91
CA ASP A 84 7.18 -5.17 3.67
C ASP A 84 7.54 -6.17 2.57
N THR A 85 6.56 -6.73 1.86
CA THR A 85 6.80 -7.82 0.89
C THR A 85 7.58 -9.00 1.50
N ALA A 86 7.43 -9.17 2.81
CA ALA A 86 8.11 -10.24 3.55
C ALA A 86 7.42 -11.60 3.39
N ILE A 87 6.14 -11.59 3.01
CA ILE A 87 5.36 -12.81 2.74
C ILE A 87 5.03 -12.86 1.26
N LEU A 88 5.37 -13.97 0.63
CA LEU A 88 5.12 -14.22 -0.79
C LEU A 88 4.41 -15.56 -0.97
N GLY A 89 3.48 -15.61 -1.92
CA GLY A 89 2.78 -16.82 -2.31
C GLY A 89 3.34 -17.39 -3.61
N LYS A 90 3.20 -18.71 -3.79
CA LYS A 90 3.56 -19.39 -5.04
C LYS A 90 2.62 -20.56 -5.28
N VAL A 91 2.28 -20.79 -6.55
CA VAL A 91 1.67 -22.03 -7.01
C VAL A 91 2.62 -22.72 -7.97
N VAL A 92 2.94 -23.96 -7.70
CA VAL A 92 3.84 -24.77 -8.53
C VAL A 92 3.10 -26.02 -9.01
N PRO A 93 3.14 -26.36 -10.32
CA PRO A 93 2.59 -27.63 -10.80
C PRO A 93 3.15 -28.81 -9.98
N LYS A 94 2.28 -29.77 -9.63
CA LYS A 94 2.65 -30.91 -8.76
C LYS A 94 3.85 -31.70 -9.27
N SER A 95 3.88 -31.98 -10.58
CA SER A 95 4.98 -32.68 -11.22
C SER A 95 6.30 -31.91 -11.12
N GLN A 96 6.24 -30.58 -11.34
CA GLN A 96 7.39 -29.70 -11.27
C GLN A 96 7.91 -29.55 -9.84
N LEU A 97 7.03 -29.42 -8.84
CA LEU A 97 7.45 -29.37 -7.43
C LEU A 97 8.21 -30.64 -7.05
N SER A 98 7.72 -31.82 -7.45
CA SER A 98 8.40 -33.10 -7.18
C SER A 98 9.82 -33.12 -7.78
N HIS A 99 9.98 -32.58 -8.99
CA HIS A 99 11.29 -32.47 -9.65
C HIS A 99 12.22 -31.49 -8.91
N GLU A 100 11.73 -30.33 -8.46
CA GLU A 100 12.55 -29.33 -7.76
C GLU A 100 12.96 -29.82 -6.36
N LEU A 101 12.07 -30.50 -5.63
CA LEU A 101 12.38 -31.09 -4.32
C LEU A 101 13.41 -32.22 -4.44
N ALA A 102 13.39 -33.01 -5.51
CA ALA A 102 14.36 -34.08 -5.74
C ALA A 102 15.81 -33.59 -5.93
N LYS A 103 16.01 -32.29 -6.21
CA LYS A 103 17.36 -31.68 -6.30
C LYS A 103 17.98 -31.36 -4.95
N ILE A 104 17.25 -31.53 -3.85
CA ILE A 104 17.73 -31.28 -2.50
C ILE A 104 18.30 -32.60 -1.97
N ASP A 105 19.60 -32.64 -1.73
CA ASP A 105 20.31 -33.85 -1.30
C ASP A 105 19.97 -34.23 0.15
N ASP A 106 19.87 -33.23 1.06
CA ASP A 106 19.57 -33.48 2.47
C ASP A 106 18.06 -33.81 2.65
N PRO A 107 17.71 -35.03 3.11
CA PRO A 107 16.34 -35.44 3.31
C PRO A 107 15.60 -34.55 4.34
N ALA A 108 16.27 -34.14 5.40
CA ALA A 108 15.65 -33.31 6.44
C ALA A 108 15.32 -31.90 5.91
N GLU A 109 16.20 -31.31 5.11
CA GLU A 109 15.94 -30.02 4.44
C GLU A 109 14.82 -30.15 3.41
N ARG A 110 14.82 -31.22 2.62
CA ARG A 110 13.77 -31.50 1.63
C ARG A 110 12.40 -31.65 2.29
N ASP A 111 12.29 -32.40 3.38
CA ASP A 111 11.04 -32.62 4.10
C ASP A 111 10.55 -31.31 4.75
N MET A 112 11.44 -30.52 5.32
CA MET A 112 11.15 -29.19 5.88
C MET A 112 10.60 -28.25 4.79
N ILE A 113 11.21 -28.19 3.61
CA ILE A 113 10.74 -27.36 2.50
C ILE A 113 9.42 -27.89 1.94
N ALA A 114 9.28 -29.20 1.78
CA ALA A 114 8.04 -29.83 1.30
C ALA A 114 6.84 -29.54 2.20
N SER A 115 7.03 -29.42 3.51
CA SER A 115 5.99 -29.09 4.49
C SER A 115 5.37 -27.70 4.30
N HIS A 116 5.97 -26.80 3.51
CA HIS A 116 5.39 -25.50 3.16
C HIS A 116 4.32 -25.60 2.06
N PHE A 117 4.20 -26.72 1.37
CA PHE A 117 3.28 -26.85 0.24
C PHE A 117 1.99 -27.57 0.62
N VAL A 118 0.86 -27.05 0.16
CA VAL A 118 -0.48 -27.59 0.44
C VAL A 118 -1.32 -27.70 -0.82
N ALA A 119 -2.13 -28.76 -0.87
CA ALA A 119 -3.15 -28.97 -1.89
C ALA A 119 -4.44 -28.23 -1.48
N THR A 120 -4.65 -27.01 -1.99
CA THR A 120 -5.86 -26.24 -1.70
C THR A 120 -7.00 -26.59 -2.62
N GLN A 121 -8.24 -26.30 -2.23
CA GLN A 121 -9.39 -26.45 -3.12
C GLN A 121 -9.22 -25.61 -4.39
N LYS A 122 -8.71 -24.38 -4.25
CA LYS A 122 -8.59 -23.37 -5.31
C LYS A 122 -7.59 -23.78 -6.40
N TYR A 123 -6.41 -24.25 -6.03
CA TYR A 123 -5.32 -24.48 -6.97
C TYR A 123 -5.07 -25.97 -7.26
N TYR A 124 -5.51 -26.88 -6.39
CA TYR A 124 -5.32 -28.32 -6.56
C TYR A 124 -6.62 -29.00 -6.97
N THR A 125 -7.62 -29.07 -6.09
CA THR A 125 -8.82 -29.89 -6.27
C THR A 125 -9.64 -29.51 -7.50
N ILE A 126 -9.79 -28.21 -7.78
CA ILE A 126 -10.54 -27.71 -8.95
C ILE A 126 -9.86 -28.13 -10.25
N TYR A 127 -8.54 -28.06 -10.33
CA TYR A 127 -7.75 -28.42 -11.51
C TYR A 127 -7.76 -29.93 -11.73
N GLU A 128 -7.52 -30.72 -10.68
CA GLU A 128 -7.58 -32.18 -10.73
C GLU A 128 -8.93 -32.70 -11.25
N ARG A 129 -10.05 -32.15 -10.76
CA ARG A 129 -11.40 -32.48 -11.21
C ARG A 129 -11.66 -32.15 -12.69
N LYS A 130 -10.96 -31.18 -13.23
CA LYS A 130 -11.00 -30.78 -14.64
C LYS A 130 -10.06 -31.61 -15.53
N GLY A 131 -9.28 -32.52 -14.96
CA GLY A 131 -8.23 -33.25 -15.66
C GLY A 131 -7.04 -32.39 -16.07
N GLN A 132 -6.85 -31.26 -15.39
CA GLN A 132 -5.71 -30.35 -15.57
C GLN A 132 -4.63 -30.63 -14.53
N GLU A 133 -3.40 -30.21 -14.80
CA GLU A 133 -2.31 -30.34 -13.84
C GLU A 133 -2.65 -29.59 -12.54
N PRO A 134 -2.68 -30.24 -11.38
CA PRO A 134 -2.96 -29.57 -10.11
C PRO A 134 -1.76 -28.79 -9.61
N GLY A 135 -2.01 -27.60 -9.04
CA GLY A 135 -1.00 -26.73 -8.45
C GLY A 135 -0.88 -26.92 -6.95
N MET A 136 0.35 -27.04 -6.46
CA MET A 136 0.67 -27.01 -5.03
C MET A 136 0.91 -25.56 -4.60
N PHE A 137 0.14 -25.09 -3.63
CA PHE A 137 0.22 -23.73 -3.10
C PHE A 137 1.16 -23.65 -1.91
N SER A 138 1.83 -22.54 -1.74
CA SER A 138 2.68 -22.26 -0.57
C SER A 138 2.75 -20.78 -0.24
N ILE A 139 3.05 -20.48 1.02
CA ILE A 139 3.44 -19.18 1.54
C ILE A 139 4.88 -19.28 2.07
N PHE A 140 5.71 -18.32 1.68
CA PHE A 140 7.08 -18.20 2.16
C PHE A 140 7.29 -16.86 2.85
N VAL A 141 8.01 -16.89 3.94
CA VAL A 141 8.38 -15.69 4.72
C VAL A 141 9.87 -15.41 4.53
N ASP A 142 10.19 -14.20 4.05
CA ASP A 142 11.58 -13.70 4.05
C ASP A 142 11.91 -13.15 5.45
N PRO A 143 12.73 -13.85 6.25
CA PRO A 143 13.05 -13.41 7.59
C PRO A 143 13.86 -12.11 7.61
N THR A 144 14.49 -11.74 6.49
CA THR A 144 15.28 -10.51 6.35
C THR A 144 14.44 -9.29 6.06
N LYS A 145 13.16 -9.45 5.71
CA LYS A 145 12.22 -8.36 5.43
C LYS A 145 11.12 -8.25 6.49
N CYS A 146 10.86 -9.32 7.24
CA CYS A 146 9.80 -9.35 8.24
C CYS A 146 10.15 -8.50 9.47
N LYS A 147 9.28 -7.52 9.76
CA LYS A 147 9.37 -6.64 10.93
C LYS A 147 8.51 -7.09 12.12
N GLY A 148 7.85 -8.26 12.01
CA GLY A 148 7.09 -8.87 13.10
C GLY A 148 5.80 -8.13 13.49
N CYS A 149 5.20 -7.35 12.58
CA CYS A 149 3.97 -6.58 12.87
C CYS A 149 2.73 -7.43 13.16
N ALA A 150 2.73 -8.71 12.79
CA ALA A 150 1.60 -9.63 12.91
C ALA A 150 0.35 -9.30 12.06
N GLU A 151 0.38 -8.31 11.16
CA GLU A 151 -0.74 -7.97 10.27
C GLU A 151 -1.20 -9.18 9.43
N CYS A 152 -0.27 -10.01 8.98
CA CYS A 152 -0.56 -11.23 8.24
C CYS A 152 -1.31 -12.30 9.06
N VAL A 153 -1.14 -12.30 10.38
CA VAL A 153 -1.87 -13.20 11.30
C VAL A 153 -3.31 -12.71 11.44
N GLU A 154 -3.52 -11.41 11.63
CA GLU A 154 -4.85 -10.79 11.67
C GLU A 154 -5.59 -11.01 10.34
N ALA A 155 -4.92 -10.77 9.20
CA ALA A 155 -5.50 -11.03 7.87
C ALA A 155 -5.85 -12.51 7.64
N CYS A 156 -5.11 -13.44 8.24
CA CYS A 156 -5.41 -14.87 8.18
C CYS A 156 -6.66 -15.25 8.98
N GLY A 157 -6.96 -14.51 10.06
CA GLY A 157 -8.18 -14.62 10.86
C GLY A 157 -8.53 -16.05 11.28
N ASP A 158 -9.80 -16.41 11.09
CA ASP A 158 -10.36 -17.71 11.50
C ASP A 158 -9.71 -18.94 10.84
N HIS A 159 -8.96 -18.77 9.75
CA HIS A 159 -8.22 -19.88 9.14
C HIS A 159 -7.09 -20.36 10.04
N GLY A 160 -6.45 -19.47 10.80
CA GLY A 160 -5.37 -19.80 11.74
C GLY A 160 -4.18 -20.49 11.08
N ALA A 161 -3.93 -20.21 9.80
CA ALA A 161 -2.80 -20.77 9.05
C ALA A 161 -1.48 -20.02 9.30
N LEU A 162 -1.53 -18.89 10.02
CA LEU A 162 -0.36 -18.13 10.46
C LEU A 162 -0.47 -17.84 11.95
N THR A 163 0.64 -18.02 12.68
CA THR A 163 0.76 -17.69 14.10
C THR A 163 2.13 -17.06 14.35
N MET A 164 2.24 -16.14 15.31
CA MET A 164 3.54 -15.60 15.69
C MET A 164 4.30 -16.59 16.57
N VAL A 165 5.59 -16.75 16.29
CA VAL A 165 6.51 -17.59 17.08
C VAL A 165 7.79 -16.82 17.39
N ALA A 166 8.40 -17.12 18.55
CA ALA A 166 9.67 -16.52 18.94
C ALA A 166 10.78 -16.93 17.96
N LYS A 167 11.63 -15.96 17.58
CA LYS A 167 12.80 -16.20 16.73
C LYS A 167 13.90 -16.88 17.52
N ASP A 168 14.46 -17.92 16.95
CA ASP A 168 15.77 -18.44 17.32
C ASP A 168 16.67 -18.57 16.08
N ARG A 169 17.92 -18.87 16.30
CA ARG A 169 18.92 -18.95 15.22
C ARG A 169 18.58 -20.06 14.22
N GLN A 170 18.14 -21.22 14.70
CA GLN A 170 17.82 -22.35 13.84
C GLN A 170 16.58 -22.07 12.98
N LEU A 171 15.56 -21.48 13.56
CA LEU A 171 14.36 -21.08 12.85
C LEU A 171 14.68 -20.10 11.72
N ILE A 172 15.45 -19.06 12.00
CA ILE A 172 15.86 -18.08 10.98
C ILE A 172 16.66 -18.72 9.84
N GLU A 173 17.57 -19.64 10.14
CA GLU A 173 18.31 -20.37 9.10
C GLU A 173 17.38 -21.26 8.25
N ASN A 174 16.40 -21.92 8.85
CA ASN A 174 15.40 -22.70 8.13
C ASN A 174 14.55 -21.81 7.19
N TYR A 175 14.13 -20.63 7.66
CA TYR A 175 13.39 -19.66 6.80
C TYR A 175 14.27 -19.16 5.65
N LYS A 176 15.54 -18.86 5.87
CA LYS A 176 16.48 -18.46 4.81
C LYS A 176 16.64 -19.56 3.76
N LYS A 177 16.74 -20.82 4.18
CA LYS A 177 16.80 -21.98 3.27
C LYS A 177 15.52 -22.12 2.45
N ALA A 178 14.35 -22.09 3.11
CA ALA A 178 13.05 -22.18 2.46
C ALA A 178 12.84 -21.02 1.47
N PHE A 179 13.19 -19.78 1.86
CA PHE A 179 13.09 -18.62 0.98
C PHE A 179 14.09 -18.65 -0.19
N THR A 180 15.26 -19.22 0.01
CA THR A 180 16.24 -19.48 -1.06
C THR A 180 15.69 -20.48 -2.08
N PHE A 181 15.03 -21.54 -1.61
CA PHE A 181 14.32 -22.48 -2.48
C PHE A 181 13.18 -21.78 -3.25
N PHE A 182 12.35 -20.99 -2.58
CA PHE A 182 11.29 -20.19 -3.22
C PHE A 182 11.83 -19.36 -4.38
N LYS A 183 12.96 -18.68 -4.22
CA LYS A 183 13.56 -17.85 -5.29
C LYS A 183 14.06 -18.64 -6.50
N ARG A 184 14.31 -19.93 -6.34
CA ARG A 184 14.71 -20.82 -7.45
C ARG A 184 13.52 -21.43 -8.19
N LEU A 185 12.35 -21.43 -7.56
CA LEU A 185 11.15 -21.95 -8.21
C LEU A 185 10.80 -21.09 -9.44
N PRO A 186 10.29 -21.71 -10.49
CA PRO A 186 9.81 -20.97 -11.65
C PRO A 186 8.65 -20.06 -11.28
N PRO A 187 8.34 -19.06 -12.12
CA PRO A 187 7.14 -18.23 -11.97
C PRO A 187 5.88 -19.09 -11.85
N THR A 188 4.90 -18.64 -11.08
CA THR A 188 3.57 -19.27 -11.06
C THR A 188 2.98 -19.23 -12.46
N PRO A 189 2.58 -20.39 -13.05
CA PRO A 189 1.93 -20.41 -14.36
C PRO A 189 0.64 -19.57 -14.38
N MET A 190 0.42 -18.85 -15.48
CA MET A 190 -0.71 -17.93 -15.63
C MET A 190 -2.08 -18.61 -15.50
N GLU A 191 -2.17 -19.91 -15.79
CA GLU A 191 -3.39 -20.71 -15.65
C GLU A 191 -3.94 -20.77 -14.22
N TYR A 192 -3.08 -20.59 -13.20
CA TYR A 192 -3.49 -20.52 -11.79
C TYR A 192 -3.84 -19.11 -11.31
N ILE A 193 -3.63 -18.08 -12.14
CA ILE A 193 -3.79 -16.68 -11.77
C ILE A 193 -5.09 -16.13 -12.36
N GLN A 194 -5.96 -15.62 -11.49
CA GLN A 194 -7.14 -14.87 -11.92
C GLN A 194 -6.77 -13.40 -12.14
N GLU A 195 -6.67 -13.00 -13.41
CA GLU A 195 -6.19 -11.67 -13.83
C GLU A 195 -7.07 -10.48 -13.40
N LYS A 196 -8.19 -10.71 -12.72
CA LYS A 196 -9.11 -9.68 -12.19
C LYS A 196 -9.19 -9.68 -10.67
N VAL A 197 -8.33 -10.46 -10.01
CA VAL A 197 -8.27 -10.58 -8.55
C VAL A 197 -6.88 -10.18 -8.09
N LEU A 198 -6.77 -9.05 -7.39
CA LEU A 198 -5.49 -8.50 -6.95
C LEU A 198 -4.63 -9.52 -6.17
N ALA A 199 -5.27 -10.27 -5.27
CA ALA A 199 -4.59 -11.30 -4.49
C ALA A 199 -3.91 -12.35 -5.38
N ASP A 200 -4.59 -12.79 -6.46
CA ASP A 200 -4.02 -13.76 -7.41
C ASP A 200 -2.93 -13.14 -8.30
N MET A 201 -3.10 -11.86 -8.69
CA MET A 201 -2.06 -11.15 -9.46
C MET A 201 -0.72 -11.14 -8.73
N MET A 202 -0.74 -11.09 -7.39
CA MET A 202 0.48 -11.10 -6.57
C MET A 202 1.21 -12.46 -6.52
N LEU A 203 0.68 -13.48 -7.17
CA LEU A 203 1.41 -14.71 -7.50
C LEU A 203 2.37 -14.54 -8.68
N ALA A 204 2.17 -13.51 -9.50
CA ALA A 204 2.99 -13.24 -10.67
C ALA A 204 4.19 -12.35 -10.33
N ASP A 205 5.37 -12.70 -10.82
CA ASP A 205 6.59 -11.93 -10.58
C ASP A 205 6.47 -10.48 -11.11
N GLN A 206 5.73 -10.26 -12.20
CA GLN A 206 5.48 -8.94 -12.77
C GLN A 206 4.64 -8.01 -11.89
N ALA A 207 3.94 -8.52 -10.88
CA ALA A 207 3.21 -7.73 -9.89
C ALA A 207 4.09 -7.32 -8.70
N LEU A 208 5.25 -7.96 -8.51
CA LEU A 208 6.12 -7.75 -7.36
C LEU A 208 7.10 -6.60 -7.61
N LEU A 209 6.57 -5.38 -7.80
CA LEU A 209 7.36 -4.17 -8.12
C LEU A 209 7.87 -3.41 -6.90
N TYR A 210 7.66 -3.98 -5.71
CA TYR A 210 8.14 -3.46 -4.43
C TYR A 210 8.78 -4.62 -3.64
N VAL A 211 10.11 -4.60 -3.54
CA VAL A 211 10.90 -5.79 -3.11
C VAL A 211 11.10 -5.89 -1.59
N GLY A 212 10.50 -5.03 -0.80
CA GLY A 212 10.75 -4.98 0.63
C GLY A 212 12.05 -4.25 0.98
N GLY A 213 12.40 -4.25 2.28
CA GLY A 213 13.56 -3.51 2.79
C GLY A 213 13.35 -2.01 2.92
N ALA A 214 12.11 -1.55 2.80
CA ALA A 214 11.73 -0.16 3.06
C ALA A 214 11.89 0.21 4.53
N GLY A 215 12.20 1.48 4.81
CA GLY A 215 12.31 2.02 6.16
C GLY A 215 10.97 2.35 6.83
N SER A 216 9.85 1.78 6.39
CA SER A 216 8.52 1.99 6.95
C SER A 216 8.38 1.44 8.38
N CYS A 217 7.41 1.94 9.13
CA CYS A 217 7.02 1.37 10.42
C CYS A 217 6.50 -0.07 10.26
N ALA A 218 6.50 -0.85 11.34
CA ALA A 218 5.84 -2.15 11.37
C ALA A 218 4.33 -1.96 11.13
N GLY A 219 3.72 -2.76 10.26
CA GLY A 219 2.30 -2.67 9.93
C GLY A 219 1.86 -1.43 9.12
N CYS A 220 2.76 -0.70 8.49
CA CYS A 220 2.49 0.57 7.82
C CYS A 220 1.41 0.46 6.73
N GLY A 221 0.25 1.10 6.94
CA GLY A 221 -0.85 1.10 5.97
C GLY A 221 -0.53 1.83 4.67
N GLU A 222 0.35 2.86 4.68
CA GLU A 222 0.80 3.51 3.45
C GLU A 222 1.58 2.55 2.55
N ALA A 223 2.51 1.77 3.14
CA ALA A 223 3.33 0.83 2.39
C ALA A 223 2.47 -0.29 1.78
N THR A 224 1.44 -0.77 2.50
CA THR A 224 0.45 -1.73 1.98
C THR A 224 -0.28 -1.16 0.78
N ALA A 225 -0.86 0.05 0.88
CA ALA A 225 -1.61 0.69 -0.21
C ALA A 225 -0.73 0.91 -1.45
N LEU A 226 0.48 1.41 -1.26
CA LEU A 226 1.44 1.64 -2.33
C LEU A 226 1.82 0.34 -3.06
N ARG A 227 2.10 -0.71 -2.29
CA ARG A 227 2.44 -2.03 -2.81
C ARG A 227 1.28 -2.65 -3.61
N MET A 228 0.04 -2.52 -3.12
CA MET A 228 -1.16 -2.98 -3.83
C MET A 228 -1.37 -2.22 -5.16
N MET A 229 -1.18 -0.90 -5.17
CA MET A 229 -1.27 -0.08 -6.38
C MET A 229 -0.22 -0.50 -7.41
N LEU A 230 1.02 -0.70 -6.98
CA LEU A 230 2.10 -1.17 -7.86
C LEU A 230 1.83 -2.57 -8.39
N ALA A 231 1.30 -3.48 -7.57
CA ALA A 231 0.97 -4.83 -8.00
C ALA A 231 -0.12 -4.84 -9.08
N ALA A 232 -1.22 -4.12 -8.87
CA ALA A 232 -2.31 -4.00 -9.83
C ALA A 232 -1.84 -3.37 -11.14
N THR A 233 -1.11 -2.27 -11.06
CA THR A 233 -0.63 -1.54 -12.25
C THR A 233 0.46 -2.33 -12.98
N GLY A 234 1.40 -2.92 -12.24
CA GLY A 234 2.51 -3.69 -12.80
C GLY A 234 2.08 -4.95 -13.50
N PHE A 235 1.12 -5.67 -12.92
CA PHE A 235 0.56 -6.87 -13.54
C PHE A 235 -0.01 -6.60 -14.94
N VAL A 236 -0.72 -5.46 -15.11
CA VAL A 236 -1.43 -5.15 -16.36
C VAL A 236 -0.54 -4.41 -17.36
N TYR A 237 0.28 -3.47 -16.91
CA TYR A 237 1.01 -2.57 -17.82
C TYR A 237 2.50 -2.87 -17.95
N GLY A 238 3.08 -3.69 -17.06
CA GLY A 238 4.52 -3.95 -17.03
C GLY A 238 5.30 -2.81 -16.36
N LYS A 239 6.42 -3.15 -15.73
CA LYS A 239 7.26 -2.20 -14.95
C LYS A 239 7.84 -1.06 -15.79
N GLU A 240 8.16 -1.32 -17.05
CA GLU A 240 8.74 -0.36 -18.01
C GLU A 240 7.75 0.73 -18.45
N ASN A 241 6.47 0.54 -18.15
CA ASN A 241 5.39 1.47 -18.47
C ASN A 241 4.87 2.25 -17.25
N ILE A 242 5.59 2.22 -16.14
CA ILE A 242 5.21 2.92 -14.90
C ILE A 242 6.32 3.89 -14.51
N GLY A 243 5.94 5.09 -14.08
CA GLY A 243 6.84 6.05 -13.44
C GLY A 243 6.16 6.71 -12.26
N ILE A 244 6.94 7.08 -11.26
CA ILE A 244 6.47 7.66 -10.00
C ILE A 244 7.11 9.03 -9.79
N VAL A 245 6.28 10.00 -9.37
CA VAL A 245 6.71 11.28 -8.81
C VAL A 245 6.20 11.38 -7.38
N ALA A 246 7.09 11.33 -6.41
CA ALA A 246 6.74 11.32 -5.01
C ALA A 246 6.87 12.72 -4.38
N ALA A 247 5.85 13.14 -3.65
CA ALA A 247 5.90 14.29 -2.76
C ALA A 247 6.58 13.86 -1.45
N THR A 248 7.40 14.72 -0.88
CA THR A 248 8.09 14.46 0.39
C THR A 248 7.09 14.08 1.49
N GLY A 249 7.43 13.09 2.28
CA GLY A 249 6.62 12.53 3.38
C GLY A 249 7.11 11.13 3.73
N CYS A 250 6.30 10.35 4.45
CA CYS A 250 6.63 8.97 4.81
C CYS A 250 6.98 8.14 3.57
N ASN A 251 6.19 8.25 2.49
CA ASN A 251 6.42 7.48 1.27
C ASN A 251 7.82 7.69 0.65
N THR A 252 8.37 8.90 0.72
CA THR A 252 9.74 9.15 0.23
C THR A 252 10.80 8.68 1.21
N VAL A 253 10.56 8.86 2.52
CA VAL A 253 11.53 8.47 3.55
C VAL A 253 11.73 6.97 3.56
N TYR A 254 10.65 6.17 3.58
CA TYR A 254 10.82 4.73 3.65
C TYR A 254 11.25 4.10 2.31
N THR A 255 11.08 4.79 1.18
CA THR A 255 11.52 4.30 -0.14
C THR A 255 12.87 4.85 -0.59
N SER A 256 13.43 5.82 0.11
CA SER A 256 14.75 6.42 -0.20
C SER A 256 15.67 6.50 1.01
N THR A 257 15.60 5.53 1.92
CA THR A 257 16.61 5.39 2.98
C THR A 257 17.94 5.00 2.32
N TYR A 258 18.71 6.02 1.91
CA TYR A 258 19.95 5.84 1.14
C TYR A 258 20.87 4.79 1.76
N PRO A 259 21.41 3.85 1.00
CA PRO A 259 21.33 3.67 -0.45
C PRO A 259 20.23 2.69 -0.90
N TYR A 260 19.19 2.46 -0.11
CA TYR A 260 18.17 1.42 -0.31
C TYR A 260 16.89 1.96 -0.93
N ASN A 261 16.48 1.34 -2.04
CA ASN A 261 15.26 1.65 -2.78
C ASN A 261 14.46 0.35 -3.03
N PRO A 262 13.23 0.23 -2.51
CA PRO A 262 12.41 -0.97 -2.74
C PRO A 262 11.74 -1.02 -4.11
N TYR A 263 11.68 0.08 -4.86
CA TYR A 263 11.01 0.12 -6.16
C TYR A 263 11.80 -0.60 -7.25
N LEU A 264 11.07 -1.29 -8.13
CA LEU A 264 11.59 -1.80 -9.42
C LEU A 264 11.15 -0.95 -10.62
N VAL A 265 10.54 0.21 -10.36
CA VAL A 265 10.10 1.19 -11.36
C VAL A 265 10.84 2.51 -11.17
N PRO A 266 11.02 3.31 -12.24
CA PRO A 266 11.59 4.65 -12.13
C PRO A 266 10.75 5.53 -11.21
N TRP A 267 11.43 6.24 -10.31
CA TRP A 267 10.80 7.22 -9.46
C TRP A 267 11.69 8.45 -9.29
N THR A 268 11.05 9.57 -8.98
CA THR A 268 11.73 10.79 -8.55
C THR A 268 10.99 11.39 -7.37
N ASN A 269 11.67 12.20 -6.60
CA ASN A 269 11.14 12.88 -5.43
C ASN A 269 11.26 14.39 -5.61
N SER A 270 10.26 15.12 -5.17
CA SER A 270 10.29 16.58 -5.08
C SER A 270 9.68 17.01 -3.74
N LEU A 271 9.75 18.32 -3.42
CA LEU A 271 9.12 18.86 -2.22
C LEU A 271 7.59 18.60 -2.24
N PHE A 272 6.96 18.67 -1.08
CA PHE A 272 5.53 18.36 -0.86
C PHE A 272 4.61 18.94 -1.93
N GLU A 273 4.79 20.23 -2.26
CA GLU A 273 3.95 21.00 -3.19
C GLU A 273 4.31 20.79 -4.66
N ASN A 274 5.52 20.31 -4.96
CA ASN A 274 6.05 20.30 -6.33
C ASN A 274 5.64 19.07 -7.14
N ALA A 275 5.39 17.92 -6.49
CA ALA A 275 5.21 16.66 -7.19
C ALA A 275 4.15 16.69 -8.31
N PRO A 276 2.97 17.31 -8.14
CA PRO A 276 2.02 17.44 -9.26
C PRO A 276 2.56 18.29 -10.41
N THR A 277 3.35 19.33 -10.13
CA THR A 277 3.94 20.21 -11.16
C THR A 277 5.05 19.50 -11.92
N ASP A 278 5.93 18.77 -11.22
CA ASP A 278 6.97 17.96 -11.83
C ASP A 278 6.37 16.86 -12.71
N ALA A 279 5.27 16.24 -12.26
CA ALA A 279 4.54 15.26 -13.05
C ALA A 279 3.99 15.86 -14.36
N MET A 280 3.49 17.11 -14.36
CA MET A 280 3.08 17.78 -15.59
C MET A 280 4.26 17.92 -16.57
N GLY A 281 5.44 18.30 -16.09
CA GLY A 281 6.65 18.39 -16.90
C GLY A 281 7.07 17.03 -17.49
N ILE A 282 7.08 15.99 -16.68
CA ILE A 282 7.40 14.62 -17.09
C ILE A 282 6.37 14.12 -18.10
N ARG A 283 5.06 14.29 -17.85
CA ARG A 283 4.01 13.88 -18.77
C ARG A 283 4.11 14.60 -20.12
N ALA A 284 4.33 15.91 -20.11
CA ALA A 284 4.53 16.67 -21.33
C ALA A 284 5.71 16.13 -22.16
N ARG A 285 6.83 15.78 -21.50
CA ARG A 285 7.98 15.18 -22.18
C ARG A 285 7.67 13.78 -22.70
N TRP A 286 6.99 12.94 -21.94
CA TRP A 286 6.60 11.61 -22.40
C TRP A 286 5.66 11.67 -23.60
N ASP A 287 4.72 12.64 -23.63
CA ASP A 287 3.83 12.85 -24.78
C ASP A 287 4.60 13.26 -26.04
N GLN A 288 5.61 14.14 -25.92
CA GLN A 288 6.50 14.49 -27.02
C GLN A 288 7.29 13.29 -27.56
N MET A 289 7.64 12.34 -26.67
CA MET A 289 8.34 11.11 -27.03
C MET A 289 7.40 10.01 -27.56
N GLY A 290 6.08 10.25 -27.64
CA GLY A 290 5.10 9.25 -28.04
C GLY A 290 4.77 8.21 -26.97
N TRP A 291 5.18 8.41 -25.72
CA TRP A 291 4.99 7.46 -24.61
C TRP A 291 3.65 7.63 -23.90
N LYS A 292 2.59 7.86 -24.66
CA LYS A 292 1.22 8.04 -24.12
C LYS A 292 0.68 6.82 -23.40
N HIS A 293 1.20 5.63 -23.70
CA HIS A 293 0.81 4.37 -23.06
C HIS A 293 1.34 4.20 -21.63
N LYS A 294 2.35 4.98 -21.23
CA LYS A 294 2.95 4.89 -19.90
C LYS A 294 2.05 5.51 -18.82
N ARG A 295 2.06 4.90 -17.64
CA ARG A 295 1.30 5.33 -16.46
C ARG A 295 2.20 6.14 -15.54
N LEU A 296 1.88 7.41 -15.37
CA LEU A 296 2.58 8.31 -14.46
C LEU A 296 1.72 8.50 -13.20
N TRP A 297 2.29 8.10 -12.07
CA TRP A 297 1.65 8.23 -10.76
C TRP A 297 2.36 9.28 -9.92
N VAL A 298 1.58 10.19 -9.34
CA VAL A 298 2.01 11.08 -8.24
C VAL A 298 1.65 10.40 -6.93
N LEU A 299 2.59 10.33 -5.99
CA LEU A 299 2.37 9.83 -4.64
C LEU A 299 2.51 10.96 -3.64
N GLY A 300 1.59 11.06 -2.70
CA GLY A 300 1.71 12.05 -1.62
C GLY A 300 0.78 11.76 -0.46
N GLY A 301 1.18 12.19 0.73
CA GLY A 301 0.34 12.17 1.92
C GLY A 301 -0.75 13.25 1.87
N ASP A 302 -1.64 13.20 2.85
CA ASP A 302 -2.70 14.21 3.01
C ASP A 302 -2.13 15.62 3.16
N GLY A 303 -1.11 15.82 4.00
CA GLY A 303 -0.48 17.14 4.14
C GLY A 303 0.08 17.70 2.83
N ALA A 304 0.65 16.84 1.97
CA ALA A 304 1.15 17.25 0.67
C ALA A 304 0.02 17.64 -0.30
N MET A 305 -1.06 16.85 -0.37
CA MET A 305 -2.09 17.00 -1.40
C MET A 305 -3.27 17.87 -0.97
N TRP A 306 -3.61 17.90 0.32
CA TRP A 306 -4.75 18.68 0.85
C TRP A 306 -4.34 20.08 1.29
N ASP A 307 -3.08 20.27 1.66
CA ASP A 307 -2.59 21.54 2.24
C ASP A 307 -1.56 22.21 1.33
N ILE A 308 -0.27 21.98 1.58
CA ILE A 308 0.81 22.73 0.95
C ILE A 308 0.86 22.58 -0.58
N GLY A 309 0.53 21.42 -1.12
CA GLY A 309 0.52 21.14 -2.56
C GLY A 309 -0.86 21.22 -3.22
N PHE A 310 -1.91 21.64 -2.51
CA PHE A 310 -3.25 21.69 -3.07
C PHE A 310 -3.37 22.58 -4.31
N GLN A 311 -2.67 23.70 -4.35
CA GLN A 311 -2.64 24.59 -5.51
C GLN A 311 -2.06 23.87 -6.75
N SER A 312 -0.93 23.19 -6.59
CA SER A 312 -0.29 22.41 -7.65
C SER A 312 -1.16 21.27 -8.12
N LEU A 313 -1.78 20.54 -7.19
CA LEU A 313 -2.73 19.46 -7.49
C LEU A 313 -3.90 20.00 -8.30
N SER A 314 -4.58 21.04 -7.83
CA SER A 314 -5.73 21.64 -8.52
C SER A 314 -5.36 22.12 -9.93
N ARG A 315 -4.17 22.75 -10.09
CA ARG A 315 -3.68 23.17 -11.41
C ARG A 315 -3.41 21.98 -12.34
N MET A 316 -2.84 20.90 -11.82
CA MET A 316 -2.60 19.66 -12.57
C MET A 316 -3.94 19.04 -13.03
N LEU A 317 -4.94 18.98 -12.16
CA LEU A 317 -6.25 18.42 -12.48
C LEU A 317 -6.94 19.16 -13.64
N VAL A 318 -6.87 20.50 -13.65
CA VAL A 318 -7.45 21.32 -14.72
C VAL A 318 -6.66 21.18 -16.04
N SER A 319 -5.41 20.70 -16.00
CA SER A 319 -4.60 20.55 -17.22
C SER A 319 -5.14 19.49 -18.21
N GLY A 320 -5.94 18.54 -17.73
CA GLY A 320 -6.45 17.40 -18.52
C GLY A 320 -5.37 16.36 -18.88
N MET A 321 -4.15 16.50 -18.37
CA MET A 321 -3.05 15.56 -18.65
C MET A 321 -3.33 14.20 -18.02
N ASP A 322 -2.91 13.13 -18.68
CA ASP A 322 -3.04 11.75 -18.20
C ASP A 322 -2.03 11.48 -17.06
N ILE A 323 -2.35 11.96 -15.86
CA ILE A 323 -1.57 11.82 -14.64
C ILE A 323 -2.49 11.25 -13.54
N LYS A 324 -2.00 10.23 -12.86
CA LYS A 324 -2.70 9.57 -11.75
C LYS A 324 -2.11 10.03 -10.42
N VAL A 325 -2.94 10.18 -9.41
CA VAL A 325 -2.53 10.58 -8.06
C VAL A 325 -3.00 9.52 -7.07
N LEU A 326 -2.10 9.01 -6.24
CA LEU A 326 -2.43 8.23 -5.06
C LEU A 326 -2.16 9.09 -3.84
N VAL A 327 -3.23 9.43 -3.11
CA VAL A 327 -3.12 10.15 -1.83
C VAL A 327 -3.17 9.13 -0.70
N LEU A 328 -2.10 9.10 0.08
CA LEU A 328 -1.94 8.24 1.26
C LEU A 328 -2.39 9.05 2.49
N ASP A 329 -3.67 8.89 2.84
CA ASP A 329 -4.34 9.71 3.85
C ASP A 329 -4.20 9.10 5.25
N THR A 330 -3.28 9.63 6.04
CA THR A 330 -3.06 9.29 7.45
C THR A 330 -3.68 10.31 8.42
N GLN A 331 -4.34 11.32 7.91
CA GLN A 331 -5.03 12.41 8.63
C GLN A 331 -4.09 13.24 9.54
N VAL A 332 -2.80 13.22 9.25
CA VAL A 332 -1.75 14.03 9.89
C VAL A 332 -0.52 14.14 8.99
N TYR A 333 0.36 15.11 9.24
CA TYR A 333 1.73 15.08 8.73
C TYR A 333 2.55 14.03 9.49
N SER A 334 2.41 12.75 9.09
CA SER A 334 2.95 11.61 9.84
C SER A 334 4.47 11.62 9.95
N ASN A 335 5.17 11.86 8.83
CA ASN A 335 6.63 11.78 8.78
C ASN A 335 7.32 12.83 9.66
N THR A 336 6.76 14.03 9.74
CA THR A 336 7.32 15.10 10.56
C THR A 336 6.95 14.96 12.04
N GLY A 337 6.14 13.97 12.38
CA GLY A 337 5.82 13.59 13.74
C GLY A 337 4.40 13.95 14.19
N GLY A 338 3.41 13.90 13.29
CA GLY A 338 1.99 13.92 13.68
C GLY A 338 1.37 15.30 13.86
N GLN A 339 1.81 16.33 13.12
CA GLN A 339 1.14 17.64 13.11
C GLN A 339 -0.20 17.56 12.38
N ALA A 340 -1.16 18.41 12.74
CA ALA A 340 -2.45 18.49 12.09
C ALA A 340 -2.32 18.86 10.60
N SER A 341 -3.05 18.12 9.75
CA SER A 341 -3.35 18.51 8.37
C SER A 341 -4.81 18.94 8.26
N THR A 342 -5.26 19.44 7.12
CA THR A 342 -6.69 19.73 6.92
C THR A 342 -7.53 18.45 6.74
N SER A 343 -6.91 17.28 6.62
CA SER A 343 -7.61 15.99 6.66
C SER A 343 -7.85 15.45 8.07
N THR A 344 -7.25 16.06 9.09
CA THR A 344 -7.41 15.68 10.50
C THR A 344 -8.86 15.80 10.93
N PHE A 345 -9.37 14.82 11.64
CA PHE A 345 -10.75 14.80 12.15
C PHE A 345 -10.95 15.81 13.29
N LEU A 346 -12.18 16.30 13.43
CA LEU A 346 -12.60 17.08 14.59
C LEU A 346 -12.36 16.26 15.88
N GLY A 347 -11.74 16.87 16.87
CA GLY A 347 -11.37 16.21 18.12
C GLY A 347 -10.09 15.37 18.09
N GLN A 348 -9.55 15.06 16.91
CA GLN A 348 -8.31 14.28 16.84
C GLN A 348 -7.15 14.99 17.51
N GLU A 349 -6.48 14.30 18.42
CA GLU A 349 -5.23 14.79 19.02
C GLU A 349 -4.09 14.69 18.01
N THR A 350 -3.35 15.77 17.87
CA THR A 350 -2.16 15.86 17.02
C THR A 350 -1.12 16.68 17.72
N LYS A 351 0.15 16.60 17.30
CA LYS A 351 1.15 17.55 17.76
C LYS A 351 0.75 18.96 17.33
N MET A 352 0.91 19.93 18.22
CA MET A 352 0.51 21.34 18.06
C MET A 352 -1.01 21.58 18.03
N SER A 353 -1.86 20.58 18.28
CA SER A 353 -3.26 20.82 18.58
C SER A 353 -3.47 21.29 20.04
N TYR A 354 -4.66 21.76 20.35
CA TYR A 354 -4.98 22.25 21.69
C TYR A 354 -4.88 21.09 22.72
N ILE A 355 -4.20 21.39 23.84
CA ILE A 355 -4.01 20.45 24.96
C ILE A 355 -4.52 21.15 26.22
N GLY A 356 -5.78 20.94 26.57
CA GLY A 356 -6.37 21.54 27.76
C GLY A 356 -7.56 20.74 28.28
N ALA A 357 -8.07 21.13 29.45
CA ALA A 357 -9.26 20.49 30.00
C ALA A 357 -10.54 20.89 29.25
N ALA A 358 -10.61 22.14 28.75
CA ALA A 358 -11.78 22.68 28.09
C ALA A 358 -11.74 22.51 26.57
N VAL A 359 -10.56 22.52 25.95
CA VAL A 359 -10.37 22.33 24.50
C VAL A 359 -9.31 21.29 24.28
N LYS A 360 -9.64 20.23 23.58
CA LYS A 360 -8.77 19.09 23.30
C LYS A 360 -8.79 18.79 21.82
N GLY A 361 -7.65 18.46 21.27
CA GLY A 361 -7.52 18.07 19.86
C GLY A 361 -7.87 19.20 18.88
N ARG A 362 -8.15 18.81 17.66
CA ARG A 362 -8.51 19.74 16.59
C ARG A 362 -9.94 20.28 16.77
N THR A 363 -10.12 21.57 16.48
CA THR A 363 -11.42 22.25 16.60
C THR A 363 -12.09 22.52 15.25
N GLU A 364 -11.35 22.45 14.14
CA GLU A 364 -11.87 22.66 12.80
C GLU A 364 -12.38 21.35 12.17
N PRO A 365 -13.43 21.42 11.34
CA PRO A 365 -13.91 20.26 10.61
C PRO A 365 -12.89 19.78 9.58
N ARG A 366 -13.00 18.49 9.20
CA ARG A 366 -12.21 17.87 8.16
C ARG A 366 -12.52 18.45 6.79
N LYS A 367 -11.47 18.73 6.00
CA LYS A 367 -11.60 19.08 4.57
C LYS A 367 -11.79 17.79 3.76
N GLU A 368 -12.83 17.73 2.95
CA GLU A 368 -13.16 16.57 2.13
C GLU A 368 -12.57 16.71 0.72
N LEU A 369 -11.31 16.28 0.52
CA LEU A 369 -10.62 16.44 -0.76
C LEU A 369 -11.38 15.74 -1.91
N GLY A 370 -11.92 14.55 -1.69
CA GLY A 370 -12.63 13.81 -2.71
C GLY A 370 -13.80 14.60 -3.30
N GLU A 371 -14.58 15.26 -2.46
CA GLU A 371 -15.70 16.12 -2.89
C GLU A 371 -15.20 17.36 -3.65
N ILE A 372 -14.12 17.97 -3.19
CA ILE A 372 -13.51 19.14 -3.87
C ILE A 372 -12.98 18.73 -5.25
N VAL A 373 -12.34 17.57 -5.35
CA VAL A 373 -11.79 17.07 -6.62
C VAL A 373 -12.88 16.69 -7.61
N MET A 374 -14.03 16.15 -7.15
CA MET A 374 -15.20 15.89 -8.00
C MET A 374 -15.74 17.14 -8.71
N MET A 375 -15.46 18.33 -8.17
CA MET A 375 -15.91 19.60 -8.79
C MET A 375 -14.94 20.10 -9.86
N HIS A 376 -13.79 19.46 -10.08
CA HIS A 376 -12.92 19.76 -11.21
C HIS A 376 -13.51 19.13 -12.49
N PRO A 377 -13.39 19.82 -13.65
CA PRO A 377 -13.89 19.29 -14.91
C PRO A 377 -13.19 17.99 -15.30
N GLU A 378 -14.00 16.97 -15.59
CA GLU A 378 -13.53 15.70 -16.18
C GLU A 378 -12.36 15.05 -15.41
N VAL A 379 -12.46 14.95 -14.09
CA VAL A 379 -11.49 14.27 -13.22
C VAL A 379 -12.11 13.00 -12.63
N PHE A 380 -11.44 11.88 -12.79
CA PHE A 380 -11.80 10.64 -12.09
C PHE A 380 -11.40 10.74 -10.62
N VAL A 381 -12.30 10.34 -9.73
CA VAL A 381 -12.03 10.34 -8.28
C VAL A 381 -12.45 9.01 -7.67
N ALA A 382 -11.61 8.44 -6.84
CA ALA A 382 -12.00 7.35 -5.95
C ALA A 382 -11.51 7.62 -4.53
N GLN A 383 -12.31 7.23 -3.55
CA GLN A 383 -11.94 7.17 -2.14
C GLN A 383 -12.05 5.72 -1.70
N THR A 384 -10.98 5.16 -1.13
CA THR A 384 -10.86 3.72 -0.90
C THR A 384 -9.96 3.40 0.28
N THR A 385 -9.79 2.13 0.61
CA THR A 385 -8.82 1.65 1.62
C THR A 385 -8.20 0.32 1.18
N PRO A 386 -6.98 -0.03 1.63
CA PRO A 386 -6.37 -1.34 1.39
C PRO A 386 -7.24 -2.49 1.92
N ALA A 387 -7.93 -2.30 3.04
CA ALA A 387 -8.81 -3.30 3.65
C ALA A 387 -10.00 -3.73 2.78
N HIS A 388 -10.35 -2.93 1.77
CA HIS A 388 -11.38 -3.24 0.79
C HIS A 388 -10.72 -3.61 -0.55
N ILE A 389 -9.96 -4.72 -0.58
CA ILE A 389 -9.08 -5.16 -1.66
C ILE A 389 -9.76 -5.04 -3.05
N ASN A 390 -10.98 -5.54 -3.19
CA ASN A 390 -11.73 -5.49 -4.46
C ASN A 390 -12.14 -4.07 -4.87
N HIS A 391 -12.47 -3.21 -3.91
CA HIS A 391 -12.79 -1.81 -4.19
C HIS A 391 -11.53 -1.03 -4.54
N PHE A 392 -10.45 -1.24 -3.80
CA PHE A 392 -9.13 -0.66 -4.08
C PHE A 392 -8.65 -1.04 -5.48
N TYR A 393 -8.69 -2.33 -5.82
CA TYR A 393 -8.31 -2.82 -7.15
C TYR A 393 -9.12 -2.12 -8.26
N ARG A 394 -10.46 -2.05 -8.12
CA ARG A 394 -11.33 -1.38 -9.10
C ARG A 394 -11.00 0.10 -9.23
N ALA A 395 -10.73 0.79 -8.12
CA ALA A 395 -10.36 2.20 -8.10
C ALA A 395 -9.03 2.43 -8.86
N ILE A 396 -7.99 1.62 -8.59
CA ILE A 396 -6.69 1.72 -9.26
C ILE A 396 -6.81 1.42 -10.75
N MET A 397 -7.53 0.36 -11.13
CA MET A 397 -7.67 0.00 -12.54
C MET A 397 -8.49 1.03 -13.32
N ALA A 398 -9.60 1.51 -12.76
CA ALA A 398 -10.41 2.56 -13.39
C ALA A 398 -9.63 3.88 -13.54
N ALA A 399 -8.79 4.24 -12.55
CA ALA A 399 -7.89 5.38 -12.64
C ALA A 399 -6.84 5.18 -13.75
N ASN A 400 -6.21 4.01 -13.86
CA ASN A 400 -5.26 3.70 -14.92
C ASN A 400 -5.87 3.76 -16.32
N GLU A 401 -7.12 3.35 -16.47
CA GLU A 401 -7.87 3.33 -17.74
C GLU A 401 -8.47 4.70 -18.11
N TYR A 402 -8.61 5.61 -17.15
CA TYR A 402 -9.17 6.92 -17.40
C TYR A 402 -8.21 7.79 -18.23
N PRO A 403 -8.63 8.36 -19.39
CA PRO A 403 -7.73 9.06 -20.31
C PRO A 403 -7.48 10.53 -19.91
N GLY A 404 -7.26 10.80 -18.63
CA GLY A 404 -7.07 12.13 -18.06
C GLY A 404 -6.62 12.06 -16.62
N PRO A 405 -6.70 13.17 -15.88
CA PRO A 405 -6.30 13.21 -14.48
C PRO A 405 -7.22 12.36 -13.62
N ALA A 406 -6.61 11.58 -12.72
CA ALA A 406 -7.33 10.72 -11.81
C ALA A 406 -6.73 10.83 -10.40
N VAL A 407 -7.59 10.88 -9.38
CA VAL A 407 -7.18 10.92 -7.98
C VAL A 407 -7.78 9.74 -7.23
N VAL A 408 -6.94 8.94 -6.62
CA VAL A 408 -7.33 7.87 -5.70
C VAL A 408 -6.87 8.27 -4.30
N ILE A 409 -7.82 8.51 -3.41
CA ILE A 409 -7.57 8.83 -2.00
C ILE A 409 -7.74 7.55 -1.22
N THR A 410 -6.70 7.13 -0.51
CA THR A 410 -6.76 5.91 0.27
C THR A 410 -6.51 6.19 1.75
N TYR A 411 -7.47 5.78 2.61
CA TYR A 411 -7.25 5.75 4.05
C TYR A 411 -6.10 4.80 4.35
N THR A 412 -5.13 5.26 5.11
CA THR A 412 -3.98 4.48 5.52
C THR A 412 -3.75 4.63 7.02
N THR A 413 -3.69 3.51 7.72
CA THR A 413 -3.44 3.51 9.17
C THR A 413 -1.97 3.86 9.43
N CYS A 414 -1.76 4.85 10.30
CA CYS A 414 -0.45 5.18 10.86
C CYS A 414 -0.41 4.75 12.32
N GLN A 415 0.21 3.62 12.62
CA GLN A 415 0.18 3.03 13.96
C GLN A 415 0.61 4.01 15.07
N PRO A 416 1.77 4.71 14.95
CA PRO A 416 2.19 5.64 15.98
C PRO A 416 1.23 6.81 16.19
N GLU A 417 0.75 7.43 15.09
CA GLU A 417 -0.03 8.67 15.18
C GLU A 417 -1.52 8.39 15.45
N HIS A 418 -2.02 7.19 15.09
CA HIS A 418 -3.36 6.76 15.45
C HIS A 418 -3.43 6.14 16.85
N GLY A 419 -2.27 5.75 17.42
CA GLY A 419 -2.19 5.12 18.73
C GLY A 419 -2.82 3.72 18.74
N VAL A 420 -2.50 2.90 17.71
CA VAL A 420 -3.00 1.55 17.53
C VAL A 420 -1.86 0.54 17.42
N GLY A 421 -2.15 -0.74 17.60
CA GLY A 421 -1.15 -1.81 17.47
C GLY A 421 -0.64 -1.98 16.03
N ASP A 422 0.55 -2.57 15.90
CA ASP A 422 1.21 -2.79 14.61
C ASP A 422 0.42 -3.74 13.68
N ASN A 423 -0.44 -4.59 14.25
CA ASN A 423 -1.31 -5.54 13.55
C ASN A 423 -2.71 -5.00 13.22
N MET A 424 -2.94 -3.69 13.34
CA MET A 424 -4.29 -3.12 13.28
C MET A 424 -4.58 -2.34 11.99
N ALA A 425 -3.69 -2.37 10.99
CA ALA A 425 -3.86 -1.55 9.80
C ALA A 425 -5.14 -1.87 9.04
N VAL A 426 -5.37 -3.13 8.70
CA VAL A 426 -6.55 -3.60 7.98
C VAL A 426 -7.82 -3.46 8.82
N HIS A 427 -7.75 -3.84 10.09
CA HIS A 427 -8.88 -3.74 11.01
C HIS A 427 -9.39 -2.30 11.12
N GLN A 428 -8.51 -1.34 11.39
CA GLN A 428 -8.88 0.07 11.54
C GLN A 428 -9.37 0.69 10.23
N ALA A 429 -8.74 0.34 9.11
CA ALA A 429 -9.17 0.82 7.79
C ALA A 429 -10.56 0.31 7.42
N LYS A 430 -10.90 -0.94 7.75
CA LYS A 430 -12.25 -1.50 7.57
C LYS A 430 -13.26 -0.80 8.47
N LEU A 431 -12.92 -0.65 9.74
CA LEU A 431 -13.80 -0.02 10.72
C LEU A 431 -14.04 1.46 10.40
N ALA A 432 -13.06 2.18 9.82
CA ALA A 432 -13.23 3.56 9.35
C ALA A 432 -14.31 3.68 8.26
N VAL A 433 -14.44 2.67 7.38
CA VAL A 433 -15.51 2.63 6.36
C VAL A 433 -16.85 2.29 7.01
N ASP A 434 -16.90 1.26 7.84
CA ASP A 434 -18.12 0.79 8.48
C ASP A 434 -18.77 1.89 9.35
N SER A 435 -17.95 2.70 10.01
CA SER A 435 -18.34 3.80 10.90
C SER A 435 -18.63 5.15 10.20
N ARG A 436 -18.56 5.23 8.89
CA ARG A 436 -18.65 6.50 8.13
C ARG A 436 -17.53 7.51 8.45
N ALA A 437 -16.50 7.14 9.19
CA ALA A 437 -15.33 8.00 9.36
C ALA A 437 -14.66 8.28 8.01
N PHE A 438 -14.58 7.25 7.16
CA PHE A 438 -14.00 7.34 5.82
C PHE A 438 -14.85 6.55 4.80
N PRO A 439 -15.97 7.09 4.31
CA PRO A 439 -16.80 6.43 3.30
C PRO A 439 -16.02 6.19 2.01
N ILE A 440 -16.21 5.03 1.39
CA ILE A 440 -15.57 4.73 0.09
C ILE A 440 -16.52 5.03 -1.06
N PHE A 441 -15.95 5.47 -2.20
CA PHE A 441 -16.73 5.76 -3.39
C PHE A 441 -15.87 5.75 -4.66
N ILE A 442 -16.54 5.67 -5.82
CA ILE A 442 -15.93 5.92 -7.13
C ILE A 442 -16.81 6.93 -7.88
N TYR A 443 -16.18 8.02 -8.34
CA TYR A 443 -16.76 9.01 -9.24
C TYR A 443 -16.06 8.91 -10.60
N ASP A 444 -16.83 8.52 -11.62
CA ASP A 444 -16.32 8.34 -12.99
C ASP A 444 -17.09 9.25 -13.96
N PRO A 445 -16.46 10.31 -14.48
CA PRO A 445 -17.10 11.24 -15.43
C PRO A 445 -17.70 10.57 -16.67
N ARG A 446 -17.17 9.42 -17.07
CA ARG A 446 -17.66 8.67 -18.24
C ARG A 446 -19.03 8.02 -18.07
N LYS A 447 -19.56 7.96 -16.83
CA LYS A 447 -20.80 7.23 -16.51
C LYS A 447 -22.08 8.01 -16.81
N GLY A 448 -21.98 9.32 -17.07
CA GLY A 448 -23.14 10.15 -17.38
C GLY A 448 -22.86 11.64 -17.26
N GLU A 449 -23.91 12.45 -17.34
CA GLU A 449 -23.81 13.92 -17.24
C GLU A 449 -24.02 14.43 -15.81
N ARG A 450 -24.84 13.71 -15.04
CA ARG A 450 -25.24 14.13 -13.69
C ARG A 450 -24.32 13.50 -12.64
N ILE A 451 -24.06 14.22 -11.55
CA ILE A 451 -23.23 13.72 -10.45
C ILE A 451 -23.71 12.34 -9.96
N ARG A 452 -25.04 12.17 -9.78
CA ARG A 452 -25.63 10.90 -9.32
C ARG A 452 -25.43 9.72 -10.27
N GLU A 453 -25.14 9.96 -11.53
CA GLU A 453 -24.84 8.90 -12.51
C GLU A 453 -23.36 8.51 -12.46
N ARG A 454 -22.51 9.47 -12.07
CA ARG A 454 -21.05 9.36 -11.98
C ARG A 454 -20.58 8.79 -10.63
N LEU A 455 -21.33 9.04 -9.54
CA LEU A 455 -20.93 8.70 -8.16
C LEU A 455 -21.57 7.39 -7.71
N SER A 456 -20.73 6.44 -7.31
CA SER A 456 -21.13 5.16 -6.73
C SER A 456 -20.59 5.03 -5.30
N LEU A 457 -21.47 4.78 -4.34
CA LEU A 457 -21.13 4.48 -2.94
C LEU A 457 -21.03 2.97 -2.67
N GLN A 458 -21.00 2.14 -3.73
CA GLN A 458 -20.92 0.69 -3.60
C GLN A 458 -19.62 0.28 -2.89
N GLY A 459 -19.74 -0.58 -1.89
CA GLY A 459 -18.64 -1.05 -1.04
C GLY A 459 -18.79 -0.62 0.41
N ASN A 460 -19.57 0.46 0.68
CA ASN A 460 -19.98 0.76 2.05
C ASN A 460 -21.12 -0.17 2.49
N PRO A 461 -21.15 -0.64 3.75
CA PRO A 461 -22.29 -1.38 4.26
C PRO A 461 -23.52 -0.45 4.40
N ALA A 462 -24.73 -1.01 4.26
CA ALA A 462 -25.99 -0.30 4.50
C ALA A 462 -26.05 1.12 3.88
N VAL A 463 -25.81 1.23 2.57
CA VAL A 463 -25.59 2.52 1.85
C VAL A 463 -26.76 3.52 1.94
N LYS A 464 -27.96 3.09 2.31
CA LYS A 464 -29.15 3.94 2.47
C LYS A 464 -29.38 4.41 3.90
N ASP A 465 -28.71 3.77 4.88
CA ASP A 465 -28.88 4.06 6.29
C ASP A 465 -27.87 5.10 6.76
N ASP A 466 -28.16 5.79 7.82
CA ASP A 466 -27.26 6.75 8.44
C ASP A 466 -25.99 6.04 8.97
N TRP A 467 -26.21 5.01 9.79
CA TRP A 467 -25.15 4.19 10.38
C TRP A 467 -25.29 2.73 10.00
N TYR A 468 -24.18 2.03 10.02
CA TYR A 468 -24.18 0.58 9.87
C TYR A 468 -24.50 -0.08 11.21
N VAL A 469 -25.40 -1.05 11.20
CA VAL A 469 -25.68 -1.89 12.35
C VAL A 469 -25.08 -3.27 12.09
N ASN A 470 -24.16 -3.71 12.93
CA ASN A 470 -23.55 -5.02 12.80
C ASN A 470 -24.61 -6.13 12.98
N PRO A 471 -24.89 -6.94 11.96
CA PRO A 471 -25.96 -7.94 12.05
C PRO A 471 -25.68 -9.08 13.02
N LYS A 472 -24.43 -9.28 13.44
CA LYS A 472 -24.05 -10.32 14.40
C LYS A 472 -24.21 -9.87 15.84
N THR A 473 -23.87 -8.61 16.13
CA THR A 473 -23.86 -8.07 17.50
C THR A 473 -25.04 -7.13 17.79
N GLY A 474 -25.68 -6.57 16.76
CA GLY A 474 -26.71 -5.54 16.90
C GLY A 474 -26.17 -4.16 17.26
N GLU A 475 -24.85 -3.98 17.33
CA GLU A 475 -24.22 -2.71 17.66
C GLU A 475 -24.28 -1.73 16.49
N VAL A 476 -24.50 -0.46 16.81
CA VAL A 476 -24.38 0.65 15.87
C VAL A 476 -22.91 1.00 15.72
N ILE A 477 -22.40 0.90 14.50
CA ILE A 477 -21.03 1.25 14.16
C ILE A 477 -21.04 2.68 13.59
N ASP A 478 -20.90 3.65 14.48
CA ASP A 478 -20.81 5.07 14.17
C ASP A 478 -19.38 5.60 14.34
N PHE A 479 -19.17 6.90 14.13
CA PHE A 479 -17.86 7.51 14.29
C PHE A 479 -17.33 7.40 15.73
N ILE A 480 -18.20 7.48 16.74
CA ILE A 480 -17.80 7.33 18.16
C ILE A 480 -17.30 5.90 18.42
N TYR A 481 -17.97 4.90 17.84
CA TYR A 481 -17.55 3.51 17.97
C TYR A 481 -16.11 3.33 17.47
N TRP A 482 -15.81 3.84 16.27
CA TRP A 482 -14.47 3.78 15.69
C TRP A 482 -13.45 4.62 16.49
N ALA A 483 -13.77 5.87 16.82
CA ALA A 483 -12.87 6.77 17.54
C ALA A 483 -12.42 6.19 18.90
N ARG A 484 -13.29 5.42 19.57
CA ARG A 484 -12.98 4.76 20.84
C ARG A 484 -11.87 3.72 20.71
N THR A 485 -11.63 3.17 19.53
CA THR A 485 -10.61 2.17 19.27
C THR A 485 -9.23 2.76 18.95
N GLU A 486 -9.12 4.08 18.81
CA GLU A 486 -7.89 4.75 18.44
C GLU A 486 -7.37 5.70 19.54
N GLY A 487 -6.08 5.58 19.87
CA GLY A 487 -5.44 6.37 20.92
C GLY A 487 -5.52 7.88 20.72
N ARG A 488 -5.54 8.35 19.45
CA ARG A 488 -5.64 9.77 19.10
C ARG A 488 -6.94 10.45 19.52
N PHE A 489 -7.94 9.69 19.97
CA PHE A 489 -9.21 10.20 20.51
C PHE A 489 -9.41 9.86 22.00
N ALA A 490 -8.48 9.16 22.64
CA ALA A 490 -8.65 8.61 23.98
C ALA A 490 -9.05 9.66 25.04
N LYS A 491 -8.59 10.91 24.91
CA LYS A 491 -8.90 11.99 25.88
C LYS A 491 -10.35 12.49 25.83
N HIS A 492 -11.11 12.08 24.85
CA HIS A 492 -12.52 12.44 24.66
C HIS A 492 -13.49 11.47 25.31
N PHE A 493 -12.97 10.43 25.94
CA PHE A 493 -13.77 9.42 26.64
C PHE A 493 -13.50 9.45 28.15
N ASP A 494 -14.57 9.37 28.94
CA ASP A 494 -14.44 9.23 30.40
C ASP A 494 -14.07 7.78 30.81
N ALA A 495 -13.90 7.54 32.10
CA ALA A 495 -13.55 6.22 32.63
C ALA A 495 -14.63 5.14 32.34
N GLN A 496 -15.85 5.52 32.05
CA GLN A 496 -16.97 4.67 31.67
C GLN A 496 -17.08 4.51 30.14
N GLY A 497 -16.24 5.21 29.36
CA GLY A 497 -16.23 5.20 27.91
C GLY A 497 -17.28 6.14 27.28
N ASN A 498 -17.86 7.07 28.02
CA ASN A 498 -18.79 8.04 27.46
C ASN A 498 -18.04 9.14 26.69
N PRO A 499 -18.51 9.54 25.49
CA PRO A 499 -17.90 10.60 24.72
C PRO A 499 -18.20 11.98 25.29
N ASP A 500 -17.27 12.92 25.14
CA ASP A 500 -17.51 14.33 25.44
C ASP A 500 -18.27 15.05 24.29
N GLU A 501 -18.59 16.34 24.50
CA GLU A 501 -19.34 17.14 23.54
C GLU A 501 -18.61 17.29 22.19
N ILE A 502 -17.27 17.25 22.17
CA ILE A 502 -16.47 17.36 20.95
C ILE A 502 -16.64 16.09 20.10
N MET A 503 -16.61 14.91 20.75
CA MET A 503 -16.86 13.64 20.06
C MET A 503 -18.29 13.53 19.53
N LEU A 504 -19.28 14.02 20.28
CA LEU A 504 -20.66 14.09 19.80
C LEU A 504 -20.78 15.01 18.57
N ALA A 505 -20.11 16.18 18.58
CA ALA A 505 -20.08 17.08 17.43
C ALA A 505 -19.36 16.47 16.22
N ALA A 506 -18.27 15.71 16.45
CA ALA A 506 -17.55 14.99 15.40
C ALA A 506 -18.43 13.89 14.75
N ASN A 507 -19.19 13.15 15.56
CA ASN A 507 -20.15 12.16 15.08
C ASN A 507 -21.21 12.77 14.16
N GLU A 508 -21.78 13.91 14.57
CA GLU A 508 -22.74 14.66 13.76
C GLU A 508 -22.12 15.23 12.47
N GLU A 509 -20.87 15.66 12.51
CA GLU A 509 -20.14 16.09 11.31
C GLU A 509 -20.00 14.95 10.30
N ARG A 510 -19.61 13.76 10.75
CA ARG A 510 -19.46 12.57 9.88
C ARG A 510 -20.82 12.14 9.31
N LEU A 511 -21.88 12.20 10.10
CA LEU A 511 -23.22 11.92 9.62
C LEU A 511 -23.67 12.90 8.53
N ARG A 512 -23.41 14.21 8.73
CA ARG A 512 -23.71 15.21 7.68
C ARG A 512 -22.92 14.98 6.41
N ASN A 513 -21.64 14.62 6.51
CA ASN A 513 -20.82 14.25 5.36
C ASN A 513 -21.39 13.04 4.62
N TRP A 514 -21.74 11.97 5.36
CA TRP A 514 -22.31 10.76 4.77
C TRP A 514 -23.66 11.05 4.06
N ARG A 515 -24.55 11.80 4.68
CA ARG A 515 -25.84 12.19 4.09
C ARG A 515 -25.66 13.00 2.81
N ARG A 516 -24.71 13.93 2.79
CA ARG A 516 -24.34 14.69 1.58
C ARG A 516 -23.86 13.78 0.44
N LEU A 517 -23.04 12.79 0.73
CA LEU A 517 -22.63 11.81 -0.28
C LEU A 517 -23.81 10.98 -0.79
N GLN A 518 -24.75 10.59 0.08
CA GLN A 518 -25.98 9.90 -0.32
C GLN A 518 -26.86 10.77 -1.25
N GLU A 519 -27.02 12.06 -0.96
CA GLU A 519 -27.74 13.02 -1.79
C GLU A 519 -27.05 13.17 -3.16
N LEU A 520 -25.74 13.37 -3.20
CA LEU A 520 -24.97 13.45 -4.44
C LEU A 520 -25.09 12.18 -5.29
N ALA A 521 -25.16 11.02 -4.66
CA ALA A 521 -25.35 9.72 -5.33
C ALA A 521 -26.82 9.42 -5.68
N GLY A 522 -27.77 10.28 -5.30
CA GLY A 522 -29.20 10.07 -5.53
C GLY A 522 -29.81 8.92 -4.73
N LEU A 523 -29.26 8.62 -3.56
CA LEU A 523 -29.76 7.58 -2.66
C LEU A 523 -30.67 8.14 -1.56
N ARG A 524 -30.67 9.45 -1.40
CA ARG A 524 -31.49 10.22 -0.43
C ARG A 524 -32.24 11.32 -1.13
#